data_1cf0b45084a4683d914becb16f7d1366
#
_entry.id   1cf0b45084a4683d914becb16f7d1366
#
_cell.length_a   1.000
_cell.length_b   1.000
_cell.length_c   1.000
_cell.angle_alpha   90.00
_cell.angle_beta   90.00
_cell.angle_gamma   90.00
#
_symmetry.space_group_name_H-M   'P 1'
#
loop_
_entity.id
_entity.type
_entity.pdbx_description
1 polymer ?
#
loop_
_entity_poly.entity_id
_entity_poly.type
_entity_poly.pdbx_seq_one_letter_code
_entity_poly.pdbx_strand_id
1 'polypeptide(L)'
;MILNVSGRTDIVAFYTKWFMNRYKEGYVMVRNPFNYHLVNEIYFEDVDLIVFCTKNPLPIIDRIKEIDKPILFHITITSYNKDIEPNVIDKSDIIEGVKELSKIIGIDNIYIRYDPIFLRDKYNI
;
A
#
# COMPACT_ATOMS: atom_id res chain seq x y z
N MET A 1 18.05 -3.42 -2.83
CA MET A 1 16.98 -4.14 -2.09
C MET A 1 15.62 -3.57 -2.49
N ILE A 2 14.65 -4.44 -2.69
CA ILE A 2 13.26 -4.04 -2.92
C ILE A 2 12.50 -4.24 -1.61
N LEU A 3 11.88 -3.18 -1.12
CA LEU A 3 11.13 -3.22 0.12
C LEU A 3 9.63 -3.26 -0.18
N ASN A 4 8.97 -4.37 0.20
CA ASN A 4 7.52 -4.47 0.17
C ASN A 4 6.98 -4.09 1.54
N VAL A 5 6.40 -2.91 1.64
CA VAL A 5 5.99 -2.33 2.92
C VAL A 5 4.74 -3.02 3.48
N SER A 6 3.85 -3.48 2.61
CA SER A 6 2.53 -3.97 3.00
C SER A 6 2.43 -5.50 3.04
N GLY A 7 3.53 -6.19 3.34
CA GLY A 7 3.54 -7.66 3.32
C GLY A 7 2.69 -8.33 4.39
N ARG A 8 2.41 -7.67 5.50
CA ARG A 8 1.64 -8.24 6.61
C ARG A 8 0.32 -7.53 6.85
N THR A 9 0.26 -6.24 6.56
CA THR A 9 -0.94 -5.43 6.73
C THR A 9 -0.89 -4.27 5.75
N ASP A 10 -2.01 -3.63 5.53
CA ASP A 10 -2.08 -2.47 4.66
C ASP A 10 -1.52 -1.24 5.40
N ILE A 11 -0.23 -1.04 5.25
CA ILE A 11 0.48 0.07 5.91
C ILE A 11 -0.06 1.42 5.43
N VAL A 12 -0.35 1.55 4.14
CA VAL A 12 -0.84 2.82 3.59
C VAL A 12 -2.19 3.17 4.16
N ALA A 13 -3.13 2.21 4.19
CA ALA A 13 -4.48 2.48 4.66
C ALA A 13 -4.54 2.81 6.16
N PHE A 14 -3.70 2.16 6.97
CA PHE A 14 -3.84 2.20 8.43
C PHE A 14 -2.66 2.82 9.17
N TYR A 15 -1.48 2.84 8.57
CA TYR A 15 -0.24 3.17 9.29
C TYR A 15 0.67 4.14 8.54
N THR A 16 0.12 4.96 7.64
CA THR A 16 0.93 5.89 6.85
C THR A 16 1.80 6.79 7.72
N LYS A 17 1.23 7.34 8.79
CA LYS A 17 1.97 8.24 9.68
C LYS A 17 3.15 7.54 10.33
N TRP A 18 2.94 6.31 10.79
CA TRP A 18 4.01 5.50 11.37
C TRP A 18 5.11 5.23 10.34
N PHE A 19 4.73 4.85 9.13
CA PHE A 19 5.70 4.58 8.07
C PHE A 19 6.50 5.83 7.72
N MET A 20 5.84 6.97 7.58
CA MET A 20 6.54 8.21 7.24
C MET A 20 7.52 8.63 8.33
N ASN A 21 7.18 8.38 9.60
CA ASN A 21 8.11 8.62 10.71
C ASN A 21 9.33 7.70 10.62
N ARG A 22 9.12 6.43 10.27
CA ARG A 22 10.25 5.50 10.10
C ARG A 22 11.11 5.89 8.91
N TYR A 23 10.49 6.30 7.83
CA TYR A 23 11.23 6.77 6.66
C TYR A 23 12.11 7.99 7.00
N LYS A 24 11.54 8.92 7.75
CA LYS A 24 12.27 10.12 8.18
C LYS A 24 13.44 9.77 9.09
N GLU A 25 13.26 8.78 9.98
CA GLU A 25 14.34 8.31 10.85
C GLU A 25 15.42 7.52 10.10
N GLY A 26 15.08 7.01 8.92
CA GLY A 26 16.04 6.34 8.05
C GLY A 26 16.09 4.84 8.18
N TYR A 27 15.36 4.25 9.11
CA TYR A 27 15.35 2.81 9.30
C TYR A 27 14.04 2.32 9.90
N VAL A 28 13.80 1.03 9.74
CA VAL A 28 12.67 0.34 10.36
C VAL A 28 13.13 -1.03 10.86
N MET A 29 12.60 -1.45 11.99
CA MET A 29 12.87 -2.78 12.55
C MET A 29 11.72 -3.70 12.22
N VAL A 30 12.04 -4.87 11.66
CA VAL A 30 11.05 -5.86 11.26
C VAL A 30 11.29 -7.14 12.03
N ARG A 31 10.27 -7.56 12.78
CA ARG A 31 10.33 -8.81 13.53
C ARG A 31 10.01 -9.99 12.64
N ASN A 32 10.82 -11.05 12.74
CA ASN A 32 10.59 -12.25 11.96
C ASN A 32 9.28 -12.90 12.39
N PRO A 33 8.34 -13.19 11.49
CA PRO A 33 7.06 -13.79 11.86
C PRO A 33 7.16 -15.22 12.35
N PHE A 34 8.23 -15.93 12.00
CA PHE A 34 8.45 -17.32 12.40
C PHE A 34 9.29 -17.44 13.67
N ASN A 35 10.01 -16.39 14.04
CA ASN A 35 10.82 -16.35 15.24
C ASN A 35 10.88 -14.92 15.76
N TYR A 36 10.08 -14.62 16.78
CA TYR A 36 9.96 -13.27 17.32
C TYR A 36 11.24 -12.75 17.99
N HIS A 37 12.21 -13.62 18.23
CA HIS A 37 13.50 -13.19 18.79
C HIS A 37 14.43 -12.64 17.71
N LEU A 38 14.13 -12.88 16.44
CA LEU A 38 14.91 -12.34 15.32
C LEU A 38 14.28 -11.04 14.83
N VAL A 39 15.03 -9.97 14.98
CA VAL A 39 14.63 -8.63 14.50
C VAL A 39 15.64 -8.19 13.47
N ASN A 40 15.15 -7.82 12.28
CA ASN A 40 15.98 -7.28 11.22
C ASN A 40 15.85 -5.77 11.18
N GLU A 41 16.97 -5.08 11.03
CA GLU A 41 16.96 -3.64 10.77
C GLU A 41 17.06 -3.41 9.28
N ILE A 42 16.14 -2.60 8.75
CA ILE A 42 16.15 -2.22 7.34
C ILE A 42 16.44 -0.73 7.27
N TYR A 43 17.54 -0.40 6.60
CA TYR A 43 17.91 1.00 6.39
C TYR A 43 17.42 1.45 5.02
N PHE A 44 16.70 2.56 4.99
CA PHE A 44 16.12 3.05 3.74
C PHE A 44 17.18 3.43 2.70
N GLU A 45 18.40 3.77 3.13
CA GLU A 45 19.47 4.06 2.19
C GLU A 45 19.85 2.85 1.34
N ASP A 46 19.60 1.64 1.85
CA ASP A 46 19.87 0.38 1.14
C ASP A 46 18.71 -0.05 0.24
N VAL A 47 17.61 0.68 0.25
CA VAL A 47 16.40 0.34 -0.52
C VAL A 47 16.46 1.01 -1.89
N ASP A 48 16.29 0.22 -2.94
CA ASP A 48 16.29 0.70 -4.32
C ASP A 48 14.90 0.99 -4.84
N LEU A 49 13.90 0.30 -4.31
CA LEU A 49 12.51 0.41 -4.73
C LEU A 49 11.60 0.10 -3.55
N ILE A 50 10.60 0.95 -3.34
CA ILE A 50 9.58 0.73 -2.32
C ILE A 50 8.28 0.33 -3.02
N VAL A 51 7.72 -0.82 -2.62
CA VAL A 51 6.47 -1.32 -3.16
C VAL A 51 5.39 -1.19 -2.09
N PHE A 52 4.34 -0.47 -2.42
CA PHE A 52 3.15 -0.35 -1.59
C PHE A 52 2.02 -1.14 -2.20
N CYS A 53 1.40 -2.00 -1.41
CA CYS A 53 0.18 -2.72 -1.79
C CYS A 53 -0.94 -2.24 -0.89
N THR A 54 -1.98 -1.67 -1.46
CA THR A 54 -3.04 -1.07 -0.64
C THR A 54 -4.40 -1.16 -1.31
N LYS A 55 -5.44 -1.15 -0.50
CA LYS A 55 -6.81 -0.98 -0.94
C LYS A 55 -7.24 0.49 -0.84
N ASN A 56 -6.46 1.32 -0.17
CA ASN A 56 -6.79 2.73 0.02
C ASN A 56 -5.52 3.58 -0.01
N PRO A 57 -5.17 4.20 -1.14
CA PRO A 57 -3.97 5.03 -1.23
C PRO A 57 -4.10 6.42 -0.64
N LEU A 58 -5.32 6.86 -0.30
CA LEU A 58 -5.57 8.26 0.09
C LEU A 58 -4.70 8.78 1.23
N PRO A 59 -4.45 8.01 2.30
CA PRO A 59 -3.68 8.55 3.42
C PRO A 59 -2.25 8.97 3.09
N ILE A 60 -1.63 8.39 2.05
CA ILE A 60 -0.23 8.67 1.73
C ILE A 60 -0.05 9.68 0.61
N ILE A 61 -1.11 10.01 -0.12
CA ILE A 61 -1.00 10.86 -1.32
C ILE A 61 -0.34 12.20 -0.99
N ASP A 62 -0.75 12.83 0.10
CA ASP A 62 -0.23 14.13 0.49
C ASP A 62 1.23 14.09 0.94
N ARG A 63 1.73 12.91 1.25
CA ARG A 63 3.08 12.73 1.80
C ARG A 63 4.02 12.01 0.86
N ILE A 64 3.54 11.56 -0.29
CA ILE A 64 4.34 10.74 -1.19
C ILE A 64 5.57 11.48 -1.73
N LYS A 65 5.50 12.79 -1.84
CA LYS A 65 6.62 13.61 -2.31
C LYS A 65 7.79 13.66 -1.32
N GLU A 66 7.56 13.27 -0.08
CA GLU A 66 8.62 13.20 0.93
C GLU A 66 9.52 11.99 0.72
N ILE A 67 9.11 11.04 -0.12
CA ILE A 67 9.88 9.84 -0.42
C ILE A 67 10.69 10.10 -1.68
N ASP A 68 12.00 10.04 -1.56
CA ASP A 68 12.94 10.32 -2.64
C ASP A 68 13.40 9.08 -3.39
N LYS A 69 12.83 7.92 -3.09
CA LYS A 69 13.15 6.66 -3.73
C LYS A 69 12.13 6.31 -4.80
N PRO A 70 12.48 5.46 -5.78
CA PRO A 70 11.49 4.92 -6.70
C PRO A 70 10.38 4.19 -5.95
N ILE A 71 9.13 4.39 -6.38
CA ILE A 71 7.94 3.85 -5.73
C ILE A 71 7.10 3.14 -6.75
N LEU A 72 6.58 1.98 -6.35
CA LEU A 72 5.62 1.22 -7.12
C LEU A 72 4.38 0.96 -6.26
N PHE A 73 3.20 1.23 -6.81
CA PHE A 73 1.94 0.97 -6.14
C PHE A 73 1.20 -0.19 -6.80
N HIS A 74 0.74 -1.11 -5.97
CA HIS A 74 -0.26 -2.10 -6.34
C HIS A 74 -1.54 -1.76 -5.59
N ILE A 75 -2.55 -1.34 -6.32
CA ILE A 75 -3.82 -0.94 -5.72
C ILE A 75 -4.87 -1.99 -6.06
N THR A 76 -5.44 -2.59 -5.03
CA THR A 76 -6.47 -3.62 -5.19
C THR A 76 -7.83 -2.98 -5.07
N ILE A 77 -8.64 -3.11 -6.11
CA ILE A 77 -10.03 -2.69 -6.12
C ILE A 77 -10.88 -3.94 -6.13
N THR A 78 -11.75 -4.08 -5.14
CA THR A 78 -12.65 -5.23 -5.05
C THR A 78 -14.02 -4.88 -5.61
N SER A 79 -14.73 -5.89 -6.11
CA SER A 79 -16.11 -5.71 -6.56
C SER A 79 -17.11 -5.82 -5.42
N TYR A 80 -16.64 -6.07 -4.20
CA TYR A 80 -17.51 -6.27 -3.05
C TYR A 80 -18.12 -4.96 -2.57
N ASN A 81 -19.33 -5.05 -2.05
CA ASN A 81 -20.02 -3.92 -1.42
C ASN A 81 -19.58 -3.77 0.02
N LYS A 82 -19.99 -2.64 0.64
CA LYS A 82 -19.67 -2.37 2.04
C LYS A 82 -20.25 -3.40 3.02
N ASP A 83 -21.26 -4.14 2.62
CA ASP A 83 -21.80 -5.22 3.44
C ASP A 83 -20.80 -6.37 3.62
N ILE A 84 -19.85 -6.52 2.70
CA ILE A 84 -18.80 -7.53 2.79
C ILE A 84 -17.50 -6.93 3.33
N GLU A 85 -17.16 -5.72 2.88
CA GLU A 85 -15.95 -5.01 3.30
C GLU A 85 -16.33 -3.62 3.82
N PRO A 86 -16.93 -3.53 5.01
CA PRO A 86 -17.45 -2.25 5.49
C PRO A 86 -16.39 -1.20 5.79
N ASN A 87 -15.14 -1.61 5.95
CA ASN A 87 -14.04 -0.70 6.24
C ASN A 87 -13.33 -0.20 5.00
N VAL A 88 -13.76 -0.59 3.81
CA VAL A 88 -13.17 -0.14 2.55
C VAL A 88 -13.95 1.06 2.05
N ILE A 89 -13.23 2.10 1.65
CA ILE A 89 -13.85 3.33 1.14
C ILE A 89 -14.49 3.09 -0.23
N ASP A 90 -15.31 4.04 -0.68
CA ASP A 90 -15.98 3.94 -1.96
C ASP A 90 -14.99 3.90 -3.12
N LYS A 91 -15.31 3.10 -4.14
CA LYS A 91 -14.45 2.94 -5.31
C LYS A 91 -14.20 4.25 -6.04
N SER A 92 -15.21 5.14 -6.08
CA SER A 92 -15.05 6.44 -6.73
C SER A 92 -13.95 7.26 -6.06
N ASP A 93 -13.86 7.22 -4.73
CA ASP A 93 -12.84 7.92 -3.98
C ASP A 93 -11.47 7.32 -4.24
N ILE A 94 -11.39 5.99 -4.34
CA ILE A 94 -10.14 5.30 -4.67
C ILE A 94 -9.66 5.70 -6.07
N ILE A 95 -10.56 5.74 -7.04
CA ILE A 95 -10.23 6.10 -8.42
C ILE A 95 -9.71 7.54 -8.48
N GLU A 96 -10.36 8.46 -7.78
CA GLU A 96 -9.87 9.83 -7.70
C GLU A 96 -8.49 9.91 -7.07
N GLY A 97 -8.27 9.13 -6.01
CA GLY A 97 -6.96 9.03 -5.36
C GLY A 97 -5.89 8.49 -6.30
N VAL A 98 -6.21 7.50 -7.11
CA VAL A 98 -5.29 6.95 -8.11
C VAL A 98 -4.92 8.01 -9.14
N LYS A 99 -5.89 8.80 -9.58
CA LYS A 99 -5.62 9.89 -10.53
C LYS A 99 -4.64 10.91 -9.94
N GLU A 100 -4.84 11.30 -8.69
CA GLU A 100 -3.92 12.21 -8.01
C GLU A 100 -2.53 11.60 -7.86
N LEU A 101 -2.48 10.35 -7.46
CA LEU A 101 -1.21 9.64 -7.29
C LEU A 101 -0.45 9.54 -8.61
N SER A 102 -1.16 9.27 -9.72
CA SER A 102 -0.52 9.15 -11.02
C SER A 102 0.11 10.45 -11.50
N LYS A 103 -0.42 11.58 -11.06
CA LYS A 103 0.18 12.88 -11.37
C LYS A 103 1.50 13.11 -10.64
N ILE A 104 1.68 12.42 -9.51
CA ILE A 104 2.87 12.59 -8.67
C ILE A 104 3.97 11.62 -9.07
N ILE A 105 3.65 10.33 -9.21
CA ILE A 105 4.65 9.29 -9.42
C ILE A 105 4.66 8.73 -10.84
N GLY A 106 3.70 9.08 -11.67
CA GLY A 106 3.57 8.57 -13.03
C GLY A 106 2.70 7.33 -13.11
N ILE A 107 1.90 7.23 -14.18
CA ILE A 107 0.96 6.13 -14.35
C ILE A 107 1.66 4.78 -14.50
N ASP A 108 2.87 4.77 -15.03
CA ASP A 108 3.64 3.53 -15.22
C ASP A 108 4.07 2.89 -13.89
N ASN A 109 3.98 3.63 -12.80
CA ASN A 109 4.36 3.16 -11.49
C ASN A 109 3.15 2.72 -10.65
N ILE A 110 1.98 2.62 -11.26
CA ILE A 110 0.75 2.20 -10.58
C ILE A 110 0.17 1.01 -11.31
N TYR A 111 -0.02 -0.09 -10.58
CA TYR A 111 -0.70 -1.28 -11.07
C TYR A 111 -2.00 -1.45 -10.32
N ILE A 112 -3.10 -1.52 -11.05
CA ILE A 112 -4.41 -1.71 -10.47
C ILE A 112 -4.80 -3.18 -10.64
N ARG A 113 -5.08 -3.82 -9.51
CA ARG A 113 -5.61 -5.17 -9.50
C ARG A 113 -7.09 -5.09 -9.17
N TYR A 114 -7.91 -5.49 -10.10
CA TYR A 114 -9.35 -5.63 -9.86
C TYR A 114 -9.61 -7.09 -9.50
N ASP A 115 -10.13 -7.32 -8.31
CA ASP A 115 -10.37 -8.67 -7.80
C ASP A 115 -11.87 -8.95 -7.75
N PRO A 116 -12.48 -9.39 -8.86
CA PRO A 116 -13.90 -9.69 -8.92
C PRO A 116 -14.20 -11.12 -8.54
N ILE A 117 -13.18 -11.94 -8.27
CA ILE A 117 -13.34 -13.37 -8.16
C ILE A 117 -13.86 -13.74 -6.79
N PHE A 118 -15.15 -13.69 -6.66
CA PHE A 118 -15.85 -14.14 -5.50
C PHE A 118 -16.94 -15.09 -5.97
N LEU A 119 -16.63 -16.38 -5.99
CA LEU A 119 -17.48 -17.41 -6.57
C LEU A 119 -18.60 -17.80 -5.60
N ARG A 120 -19.46 -16.87 -5.33
CA ARG A 120 -20.70 -17.10 -4.60
C ARG A 120 -21.87 -16.71 -5.48
N ASP A 121 -23.05 -17.22 -5.16
CA ASP A 121 -24.25 -16.97 -5.95
C ASP A 121 -24.49 -15.49 -6.19
N LYS A 122 -24.22 -14.65 -5.20
CA LYS A 122 -24.43 -13.21 -5.29
C LYS A 122 -23.46 -12.52 -6.26
N TYR A 123 -22.23 -13.02 -6.38
CA TYR A 123 -21.17 -12.40 -7.15
C TYR A 123 -20.67 -13.28 -8.28
N ASN A 124 -21.33 -14.40 -8.52
CA ASN A 124 -20.95 -15.28 -9.60
C ASN A 124 -21.26 -14.63 -10.94
N ILE A 125 -20.29 -14.70 -11.80
CA ILE A 125 -20.38 -14.09 -13.12
C ILE A 125 -20.73 -15.14 -14.16
#